data_964ccd4c22838bac3a1d42ec28b6089b
#
_entry.id   964ccd4c22838bac3a1d42ec28b6089b
#
_cell.length_a   1.000
_cell.length_b   1.000
_cell.length_c   1.000
_cell.angle_alpha   90.00
_cell.angle_beta   90.00
_cell.angle_gamma   90.00
#
_symmetry.space_group_name_H-M   'P 1'
#
loop_
_entity.id
_entity.type
_entity.pdbx_description
1 polymer ?
#
loop_
_entity_poly.entity_id
_entity_poly.type
_entity_poly.pdbx_seq_one_letter_code
_entity_poly.pdbx_strand_id
1 'polypeptide(L)'
;MKSAQIIKIKEKLSIVDLPDPKPRDTQVLVKIEASGVCHSDIHLWEGGYEGAAGTFLKVEDRGVKFPITPGHEISGKIEAIGDSVTGFNVGDKVVVYPWIGEGSCPACRVGQENLCDTPRTIGIYRDGGYSELVLVPNFRYLVKIDNLDVNSSASLACSGLTAYNAVKKATVGPGESIVIIGAGGLGLMSVQIARATTNSRIVVVDVDDKRLSEAKKLGAHEVVNSSKSDPVQEIKNLTNALGAEAVVDFVNNNRTAPVAINMLRKRGKLVMVGLFGGALELSLPVIPLRGFTITGAYTGSFNDLVELVNLSKTGAMKSVVNRTYKLDDANQALEDLRAGKIVGRAVLNPNN
;
A
#
# COMPACT_ATOMS: atom_id res chain seq x y z
N MET A 1 -10.31 -20.68 -15.33
CA MET A 1 -10.52 -19.42 -14.63
C MET A 1 -10.27 -18.23 -15.54
N LYS A 2 -11.08 -17.18 -15.41
CA LYS A 2 -10.83 -15.91 -16.11
C LYS A 2 -9.74 -15.11 -15.40
N SER A 3 -8.94 -14.38 -16.19
CA SER A 3 -7.86 -13.52 -15.71
C SER A 3 -7.70 -12.29 -16.61
N ALA A 4 -7.48 -11.12 -16.03
CA ALA A 4 -7.15 -9.90 -16.75
C ALA A 4 -5.61 -9.74 -16.76
N GLN A 5 -4.97 -9.94 -17.93
CA GLN A 5 -3.51 -9.95 -18.06
C GLN A 5 -2.96 -8.72 -18.76
N ILE A 6 -1.82 -8.25 -18.31
CA ILE A 6 -0.93 -7.37 -19.07
C ILE A 6 -0.15 -8.26 -20.03
N ILE A 7 -0.53 -8.25 -21.31
CA ILE A 7 0.19 -8.96 -22.36
C ILE A 7 1.38 -8.14 -22.83
N LYS A 8 1.16 -6.82 -22.97
CA LYS A 8 2.19 -5.88 -23.38
C LYS A 8 2.02 -4.55 -22.64
N ILE A 9 3.13 -3.96 -22.27
CA ILE A 9 3.20 -2.67 -21.56
C ILE A 9 2.42 -1.59 -22.31
N LYS A 10 1.64 -0.79 -21.56
CA LYS A 10 0.80 0.33 -22.04
C LYS A 10 -0.35 -0.05 -22.96
N GLU A 11 -0.56 -1.34 -23.21
CA GLU A 11 -1.75 -1.83 -23.91
C GLU A 11 -2.86 -2.20 -22.91
N LYS A 12 -4.12 -2.23 -23.34
CA LYS A 12 -5.23 -2.65 -22.47
C LYS A 12 -5.02 -4.06 -21.97
N LEU A 13 -5.37 -4.32 -20.71
CA LEU A 13 -5.40 -5.67 -20.17
C LEU A 13 -6.35 -6.53 -21.00
N SER A 14 -5.93 -7.74 -21.29
CA SER A 14 -6.73 -8.74 -22.01
C SER A 14 -7.37 -9.70 -21.04
N ILE A 15 -8.66 -9.95 -21.20
CA ILE A 15 -9.35 -11.03 -20.47
C ILE A 15 -9.02 -12.35 -21.18
N VAL A 16 -8.45 -13.28 -20.45
CA VAL A 16 -8.02 -14.59 -20.94
C VAL A 16 -8.57 -15.71 -20.07
N ASP A 17 -8.81 -16.88 -20.68
CA ASP A 17 -9.13 -18.10 -19.96
C ASP A 17 -7.86 -18.92 -19.71
N LEU A 18 -7.57 -19.18 -18.44
CA LEU A 18 -6.44 -19.97 -17.99
C LEU A 18 -6.93 -21.29 -17.33
N PRO A 19 -6.14 -22.37 -17.34
CA PRO A 19 -6.45 -23.55 -16.55
C PRO A 19 -6.54 -23.21 -15.05
N ASP A 20 -7.45 -23.87 -14.34
CA ASP A 20 -7.54 -23.73 -12.89
C ASP A 20 -6.30 -24.35 -12.23
N PRO A 21 -5.59 -23.61 -11.37
CA PRO A 21 -4.45 -24.17 -10.64
C PRO A 21 -4.91 -25.24 -9.65
N LYS A 22 -4.06 -26.24 -9.43
CA LYS A 22 -4.30 -27.28 -8.41
C LYS A 22 -3.23 -27.17 -7.32
N PRO A 23 -3.62 -26.92 -6.06
CA PRO A 23 -2.66 -26.80 -4.97
C PRO A 23 -2.05 -28.17 -4.63
N ARG A 24 -0.76 -28.17 -4.24
CA ARG A 24 0.00 -29.34 -3.78
C ARG A 24 0.78 -28.96 -2.52
N ASP A 25 1.15 -29.94 -1.73
CA ASP A 25 1.97 -29.75 -0.53
C ASP A 25 1.45 -28.62 0.39
N THR A 26 2.20 -27.55 0.52
CA THR A 26 1.88 -26.38 1.36
C THR A 26 1.09 -25.29 0.63
N GLN A 27 0.72 -25.51 -0.64
CA GLN A 27 0.02 -24.53 -1.46
C GLN A 27 -1.46 -24.43 -1.10
N VAL A 28 -2.02 -23.25 -1.31
CA VAL A 28 -3.45 -23.00 -1.10
C VAL A 28 -4.02 -22.29 -2.31
N LEU A 29 -5.15 -22.76 -2.81
CA LEU A 29 -5.94 -22.11 -3.84
C LEU A 29 -6.98 -21.22 -3.17
N VAL A 30 -6.95 -19.93 -3.48
CA VAL A 30 -7.91 -18.95 -2.96
C VAL A 30 -8.83 -18.51 -4.08
N LYS A 31 -10.14 -18.66 -3.87
CA LYS A 31 -11.17 -18.02 -4.69
C LYS A 31 -11.27 -16.56 -4.32
N ILE A 32 -10.96 -15.69 -5.27
CA ILE A 32 -10.85 -14.26 -5.04
C ILE A 32 -12.24 -13.65 -4.97
N GLU A 33 -12.59 -13.05 -3.85
CA GLU A 33 -13.83 -12.28 -3.70
C GLU A 33 -13.58 -10.78 -3.89
N ALA A 34 -12.35 -10.30 -3.56
CA ALA A 34 -11.96 -8.92 -3.84
C ALA A 34 -10.46 -8.83 -4.14
N SER A 35 -10.12 -8.01 -5.14
CA SER A 35 -8.76 -7.59 -5.45
C SER A 35 -8.69 -6.06 -5.51
N GLY A 36 -7.90 -5.44 -4.62
CA GLY A 36 -7.72 -4.00 -4.60
C GLY A 36 -6.96 -3.49 -5.83
N VAL A 37 -7.33 -2.28 -6.28
CA VAL A 37 -6.68 -1.59 -7.41
C VAL A 37 -5.70 -0.56 -6.87
N CYS A 38 -4.41 -0.75 -7.16
CA CYS A 38 -3.31 0.03 -6.61
C CYS A 38 -2.56 0.83 -7.69
N HIS A 39 -1.93 1.95 -7.33
CA HIS A 39 -1.03 2.67 -8.24
C HIS A 39 0.16 1.80 -8.71
N SER A 40 0.57 0.81 -7.93
CA SER A 40 1.61 -0.14 -8.37
C SER A 40 1.17 -0.99 -9.57
N ASP A 41 -0.14 -1.24 -9.73
CA ASP A 41 -0.66 -1.93 -10.92
C ASP A 41 -0.56 -1.02 -12.16
N ILE A 42 -0.73 0.31 -11.99
CA ILE A 42 -0.50 1.30 -13.05
C ILE A 42 0.98 1.33 -13.43
N HIS A 43 1.90 1.38 -12.45
CA HIS A 43 3.34 1.35 -12.72
C HIS A 43 3.76 0.07 -13.44
N LEU A 44 3.18 -1.07 -13.07
CA LEU A 44 3.40 -2.35 -13.75
C LEU A 44 2.90 -2.29 -15.20
N TRP A 45 1.69 -1.75 -15.40
CA TRP A 45 1.11 -1.57 -16.72
C TRP A 45 1.90 -0.55 -17.58
N GLU A 46 2.41 0.53 -17.00
CA GLU A 46 3.27 1.52 -17.66
C GLU A 46 4.70 1.01 -17.92
N GLY A 47 5.09 -0.09 -17.26
CA GLY A 47 6.38 -0.74 -17.41
C GLY A 47 7.48 -0.21 -16.50
N GLY A 48 7.16 0.65 -15.50
CA GLY A 48 8.17 1.16 -14.55
C GLY A 48 7.80 2.42 -13.80
N TYR A 49 8.83 3.07 -13.28
CA TYR A 49 8.72 4.25 -12.42
C TYR A 49 9.58 5.38 -12.96
N GLU A 50 9.14 6.62 -12.81
CA GLU A 50 9.98 7.79 -13.09
C GLU A 50 11.09 7.90 -12.02
N GLY A 51 12.31 8.03 -12.48
CA GLY A 51 13.50 8.24 -11.64
C GLY A 51 13.99 9.67 -11.67
N ALA A 52 15.19 9.89 -11.12
CA ALA A 52 15.86 11.17 -11.14
C ALA A 52 16.29 11.58 -12.57
N ALA A 53 16.30 12.88 -12.85
CA ALA A 53 16.80 13.45 -14.11
C ALA A 53 16.19 12.81 -15.38
N GLY A 54 14.89 12.44 -15.33
CA GLY A 54 14.18 11.85 -16.48
C GLY A 54 14.53 10.40 -16.77
N THR A 55 15.24 9.71 -15.87
CA THR A 55 15.45 8.27 -15.99
C THR A 55 14.15 7.51 -15.76
N PHE A 56 14.04 6.30 -16.36
CA PHE A 56 12.90 5.42 -16.17
C PHE A 56 13.37 4.06 -15.68
N LEU A 57 12.91 3.68 -14.48
CA LEU A 57 13.27 2.42 -13.83
C LEU A 57 12.32 1.32 -14.32
N LYS A 58 12.75 0.55 -15.33
CA LYS A 58 11.92 -0.49 -15.96
C LYS A 58 11.68 -1.66 -15.00
N VAL A 59 10.45 -2.18 -14.99
CA VAL A 59 10.11 -3.38 -14.20
C VAL A 59 10.77 -4.65 -14.75
N GLU A 60 11.00 -4.71 -16.07
CA GLU A 60 11.69 -5.82 -16.74
C GLU A 60 13.14 -5.97 -16.28
N ASP A 61 13.87 -4.84 -16.07
CA ASP A 61 15.24 -4.85 -15.53
C ASP A 61 15.30 -5.41 -14.09
N ARG A 62 14.15 -5.44 -13.41
CA ARG A 62 13.98 -6.02 -12.08
C ARG A 62 13.46 -7.47 -12.11
N GLY A 63 13.35 -8.08 -13.30
CA GLY A 63 12.97 -9.46 -13.50
C GLY A 63 11.48 -9.74 -13.66
N VAL A 64 10.65 -8.71 -13.81
CA VAL A 64 9.23 -8.90 -14.17
C VAL A 64 9.13 -9.44 -15.60
N LYS A 65 8.24 -10.40 -15.80
CA LYS A 65 8.00 -11.04 -17.11
C LYS A 65 6.53 -10.86 -17.50
N PHE A 66 6.30 -10.67 -18.80
CA PHE A 66 4.97 -10.62 -19.41
C PHE A 66 4.74 -11.86 -20.31
N PRO A 67 3.50 -12.37 -20.46
CA PRO A 67 2.27 -11.86 -19.84
C PRO A 67 2.23 -12.09 -18.33
N ILE A 68 1.46 -11.24 -17.61
CA ILE A 68 1.25 -11.37 -16.17
C ILE A 68 -0.14 -10.89 -15.77
N THR A 69 -0.74 -11.56 -14.79
CA THR A 69 -1.95 -11.12 -14.12
C THR A 69 -1.56 -10.19 -12.95
N PRO A 70 -1.89 -8.88 -12.99
CA PRO A 70 -1.61 -7.97 -11.89
C PRO A 70 -2.54 -8.18 -10.69
N GLY A 71 -2.45 -7.31 -9.69
CA GLY A 71 -3.28 -7.33 -8.48
C GLY A 71 -2.61 -8.05 -7.32
N HIS A 72 -2.17 -7.28 -6.34
CA HIS A 72 -1.45 -7.75 -5.16
C HIS A 72 -2.20 -7.46 -3.85
N GLU A 73 -3.43 -6.94 -3.91
CA GLU A 73 -4.31 -6.73 -2.77
C GLU A 73 -5.45 -7.75 -2.83
N ILE A 74 -5.27 -8.93 -2.22
CA ILE A 74 -6.14 -10.08 -2.44
C ILE A 74 -6.81 -10.52 -1.14
N SER A 75 -8.13 -10.66 -1.17
CA SER A 75 -8.92 -11.35 -0.16
C SER A 75 -9.97 -12.25 -0.80
N GLY A 76 -10.33 -13.29 -0.10
CA GLY A 76 -11.29 -14.27 -0.61
C GLY A 76 -11.46 -15.45 0.32
N LYS A 77 -11.92 -16.58 -0.24
CA LYS A 77 -12.11 -17.84 0.47
C LYS A 77 -11.16 -18.91 -0.03
N ILE A 78 -10.71 -19.74 0.87
CA ILE A 78 -9.93 -20.94 0.49
C ILE A 78 -10.85 -21.88 -0.29
N GLU A 79 -10.48 -22.18 -1.54
CA GLU A 79 -11.19 -23.08 -2.45
C GLU A 79 -10.66 -24.51 -2.34
N ALA A 80 -9.32 -24.68 -2.25
CA ALA A 80 -8.66 -25.95 -2.09
C ALA A 80 -7.31 -25.80 -1.37
N ILE A 81 -6.86 -26.86 -0.73
CA ILE A 81 -5.59 -26.92 0.01
C ILE A 81 -4.75 -28.12 -0.42
N GLY A 82 -3.43 -28.01 -0.36
CA GLY A 82 -2.51 -29.13 -0.53
C GLY A 82 -2.42 -29.98 0.74
N ASP A 83 -1.86 -31.17 0.62
CA ASP A 83 -1.89 -32.22 1.65
C ASP A 83 -1.09 -31.86 2.92
N SER A 84 -0.16 -30.90 2.83
CA SER A 84 0.68 -30.47 3.95
C SER A 84 0.20 -29.16 4.60
N VAL A 85 -0.97 -28.65 4.23
CA VAL A 85 -1.54 -27.44 4.83
C VAL A 85 -2.11 -27.74 6.20
N THR A 86 -1.77 -26.90 7.18
CA THR A 86 -2.28 -27.00 8.55
C THR A 86 -2.84 -25.66 9.01
N GLY A 87 -3.81 -25.70 9.94
CA GLY A 87 -4.41 -24.49 10.54
C GLY A 87 -5.40 -23.74 9.63
N PHE A 88 -5.62 -24.20 8.39
CA PHE A 88 -6.58 -23.63 7.46
C PHE A 88 -7.51 -24.72 6.89
N ASN A 89 -8.76 -24.32 6.61
CA ASN A 89 -9.77 -25.18 6.02
C ASN A 89 -10.34 -24.55 4.75
N VAL A 90 -10.89 -25.36 3.86
CA VAL A 90 -11.71 -24.88 2.74
C VAL A 90 -12.88 -24.06 3.29
N GLY A 91 -13.13 -22.91 2.69
CA GLY A 91 -14.13 -21.94 3.13
C GLY A 91 -13.63 -20.87 4.10
N ASP A 92 -12.45 -21.00 4.71
CA ASP A 92 -11.88 -19.95 5.55
C ASP A 92 -11.70 -18.66 4.73
N LYS A 93 -12.14 -17.54 5.29
CA LYS A 93 -11.90 -16.20 4.71
C LYS A 93 -10.51 -15.73 5.06
N VAL A 94 -9.76 -15.30 4.05
CA VAL A 94 -8.35 -14.90 4.20
C VAL A 94 -8.02 -13.64 3.43
N VAL A 95 -7.01 -12.92 3.90
CA VAL A 95 -6.22 -11.96 3.13
C VAL A 95 -4.87 -12.60 2.83
N VAL A 96 -4.38 -12.40 1.60
CA VAL A 96 -3.11 -12.94 1.12
C VAL A 96 -2.00 -11.91 1.33
N TYR A 97 -0.91 -12.30 1.99
CA TYR A 97 0.33 -11.52 2.02
C TYR A 97 1.09 -11.72 0.70
N PRO A 98 1.16 -10.71 -0.17
CA PRO A 98 1.71 -10.91 -1.51
C PRO A 98 3.25 -10.75 -1.58
N TRP A 99 3.88 -10.12 -0.59
CA TRP A 99 5.27 -9.65 -0.59
C TRP A 99 6.25 -10.77 -0.28
N ILE A 100 6.21 -11.82 -1.09
CA ILE A 100 6.95 -13.06 -0.92
C ILE A 100 8.40 -12.86 -1.36
N GLY A 101 9.34 -13.25 -0.49
CA GLY A 101 10.76 -13.28 -0.78
C GLY A 101 11.23 -14.66 -1.27
N GLU A 102 12.54 -14.77 -1.56
CA GLU A 102 13.15 -16.05 -1.93
C GLU A 102 13.49 -16.93 -0.72
N GLY A 103 13.50 -16.37 0.51
CA GLY A 103 13.57 -17.08 1.79
C GLY A 103 14.96 -17.12 2.44
N SER A 104 16.07 -16.81 1.74
CA SER A 104 17.42 -17.02 2.24
C SER A 104 18.28 -15.76 2.43
N CYS A 105 17.95 -14.64 1.77
CA CYS A 105 18.70 -13.38 1.90
C CYS A 105 18.58 -12.78 3.32
N PRO A 106 19.44 -11.84 3.70
CA PRO A 106 19.41 -11.24 5.04
C PRO A 106 18.05 -10.66 5.42
N ALA A 107 17.35 -10.01 4.49
CA ALA A 107 16.03 -9.45 4.73
C ALA A 107 14.98 -10.56 5.03
N CYS A 108 14.99 -11.63 4.25
CA CYS A 108 14.08 -12.77 4.46
C CYS A 108 14.31 -13.46 5.81
N ARG A 109 15.59 -13.63 6.22
CA ARG A 109 15.94 -14.28 7.48
C ARG A 109 15.44 -13.55 8.72
N VAL A 110 15.22 -12.23 8.62
CA VAL A 110 14.67 -11.40 9.71
C VAL A 110 13.18 -11.09 9.51
N GLY A 111 12.52 -11.81 8.62
CA GLY A 111 11.06 -11.66 8.38
C GLY A 111 10.67 -10.44 7.55
N GLN A 112 11.61 -9.77 6.91
CA GLN A 112 11.38 -8.61 6.03
C GLN A 112 11.38 -9.03 4.55
N GLU A 113 10.56 -10.03 4.20
CA GLU A 113 10.48 -10.56 2.84
C GLU A 113 10.08 -9.50 1.80
N ASN A 114 9.35 -8.47 2.22
CA ASN A 114 9.02 -7.30 1.39
C ASN A 114 10.26 -6.53 0.88
N LEU A 115 11.42 -6.68 1.53
CA LEU A 115 12.70 -6.08 1.15
C LEU A 115 13.68 -7.11 0.57
N CYS A 116 13.18 -8.24 0.08
CA CYS A 116 13.99 -9.28 -0.52
C CYS A 116 14.70 -8.80 -1.79
N ASP A 117 15.99 -9.15 -1.95
CA ASP A 117 16.78 -8.83 -3.14
C ASP A 117 16.29 -9.55 -4.40
N THR A 118 15.63 -10.70 -4.23
CA THR A 118 15.02 -11.49 -5.32
C THR A 118 13.55 -11.74 -5.02
N PRO A 119 12.69 -10.71 -5.17
CA PRO A 119 11.29 -10.80 -4.78
C PRO A 119 10.50 -11.74 -5.69
N ARG A 120 9.46 -12.37 -5.12
CA ARG A 120 8.53 -13.29 -5.79
C ARG A 120 7.08 -12.86 -5.57
N THR A 121 6.86 -11.56 -5.50
CA THR A 121 5.57 -10.93 -5.14
C THR A 121 4.46 -11.37 -6.06
N ILE A 122 3.33 -11.81 -5.48
CA ILE A 122 2.08 -12.12 -6.19
C ILE A 122 1.53 -10.82 -6.79
N GLY A 123 1.11 -10.87 -8.06
CA GLY A 123 0.60 -9.72 -8.81
C GLY A 123 1.69 -8.82 -9.42
N ILE A 124 2.99 -9.17 -9.27
CA ILE A 124 4.12 -8.44 -9.88
C ILE A 124 5.12 -9.40 -10.55
N TYR A 125 5.54 -10.45 -9.87
CA TYR A 125 6.47 -11.48 -10.39
C TYR A 125 5.79 -12.83 -10.62
N ARG A 126 4.58 -12.99 -10.12
CA ARG A 126 3.68 -14.13 -10.27
C ARG A 126 2.28 -13.62 -10.51
N ASP A 127 1.44 -14.41 -11.14
CA ASP A 127 0.04 -14.07 -11.35
C ASP A 127 -0.68 -13.73 -10.06
N GLY A 128 -1.49 -12.68 -10.11
CA GLY A 128 -2.12 -12.05 -8.98
C GLY A 128 -3.64 -12.07 -8.99
N GLY A 129 -4.21 -11.07 -8.35
CA GLY A 129 -5.62 -11.01 -7.96
C GLY A 129 -6.60 -10.51 -9.03
N TYR A 130 -6.12 -10.07 -10.19
CA TYR A 130 -7.04 -9.75 -11.29
C TYR A 130 -7.47 -11.02 -12.03
N SER A 131 -7.95 -11.99 -11.27
CA SER A 131 -8.39 -13.30 -11.72
C SER A 131 -9.43 -13.87 -10.74
N GLU A 132 -10.12 -14.94 -11.15
CA GLU A 132 -11.09 -15.64 -10.30
C GLU A 132 -10.43 -16.43 -9.17
N LEU A 133 -9.21 -16.96 -9.42
CA LEU A 133 -8.46 -17.80 -8.49
C LEU A 133 -7.01 -17.35 -8.41
N VAL A 134 -6.37 -17.52 -7.25
CA VAL A 134 -4.93 -17.34 -7.08
C VAL A 134 -4.32 -18.51 -6.31
N LEU A 135 -3.20 -19.05 -6.82
CA LEU A 135 -2.42 -20.07 -6.15
C LEU A 135 -1.37 -19.41 -5.23
N VAL A 136 -1.60 -19.51 -3.93
CA VAL A 136 -0.66 -19.03 -2.90
C VAL A 136 0.38 -20.14 -2.64
N PRO A 137 1.69 -19.87 -2.79
CA PRO A 137 2.70 -20.94 -2.78
C PRO A 137 2.93 -21.59 -1.41
N ASN A 138 2.50 -20.97 -0.34
CA ASN A 138 2.57 -21.54 1.01
C ASN A 138 1.51 -20.90 1.90
N PHE A 139 0.81 -21.72 2.69
CA PHE A 139 -0.25 -21.27 3.61
C PHE A 139 0.23 -20.27 4.67
N ARG A 140 1.53 -20.20 4.95
CA ARG A 140 2.12 -19.19 5.86
C ARG A 140 1.89 -17.75 5.42
N TYR A 141 1.54 -17.52 4.15
CA TYR A 141 1.25 -16.19 3.59
C TYR A 141 -0.23 -15.80 3.67
N LEU A 142 -1.02 -16.56 4.40
CA LEU A 142 -2.44 -16.29 4.63
C LEU A 142 -2.69 -15.77 6.04
N VAL A 143 -3.59 -14.80 6.17
CA VAL A 143 -4.10 -14.34 7.46
C VAL A 143 -5.62 -14.46 7.45
N LYS A 144 -6.20 -15.16 8.43
CA LYS A 144 -7.65 -15.29 8.59
C LYS A 144 -8.27 -13.94 8.95
N ILE A 145 -9.29 -13.55 8.20
CA ILE A 145 -10.01 -12.28 8.41
C ILE A 145 -11.35 -12.45 9.15
N ASP A 146 -11.74 -13.72 9.41
CA ASP A 146 -12.94 -14.08 10.18
C ASP A 146 -14.19 -13.31 9.74
N ASN A 147 -14.72 -12.43 10.60
CA ASN A 147 -15.93 -11.65 10.34
C ASN A 147 -15.68 -10.31 9.63
N LEU A 148 -14.44 -9.99 9.26
CA LEU A 148 -14.18 -8.78 8.49
C LEU A 148 -14.85 -8.86 7.11
N ASP A 149 -15.25 -7.71 6.60
CA ASP A 149 -15.74 -7.58 5.24
C ASP A 149 -14.61 -7.84 4.24
N VAL A 150 -14.84 -8.73 3.29
CA VAL A 150 -13.82 -9.18 2.33
C VAL A 150 -13.36 -8.03 1.43
N ASN A 151 -14.29 -7.19 0.95
CA ASN A 151 -13.95 -6.09 0.05
C ASN A 151 -12.97 -5.10 0.71
N SER A 152 -13.25 -4.70 1.95
CA SER A 152 -12.37 -3.81 2.69
C SER A 152 -11.07 -4.47 3.14
N SER A 153 -11.05 -5.80 3.29
CA SER A 153 -9.87 -6.54 3.74
C SER A 153 -8.81 -6.71 2.64
N ALA A 154 -9.18 -6.72 1.36
CA ALA A 154 -8.24 -6.88 0.27
C ALA A 154 -7.10 -5.85 0.35
N SER A 155 -7.43 -4.59 0.59
CA SER A 155 -6.47 -3.50 0.66
C SER A 155 -5.57 -3.53 1.91
N LEU A 156 -5.86 -4.37 2.91
CA LEU A 156 -4.96 -4.58 4.05
C LEU A 156 -3.62 -5.15 3.59
N ALA A 157 -3.61 -5.97 2.53
CA ALA A 157 -2.40 -6.61 2.00
C ALA A 157 -1.34 -5.65 1.43
N CYS A 158 -1.73 -4.44 1.03
CA CYS A 158 -0.81 -3.43 0.47
C CYS A 158 -0.99 -2.07 1.13
N SER A 159 -2.07 -1.33 0.79
CA SER A 159 -2.21 0.05 1.27
C SER A 159 -2.35 0.14 2.79
N GLY A 160 -3.07 -0.77 3.42
CA GLY A 160 -3.15 -0.87 4.88
C GLY A 160 -1.81 -1.21 5.51
N LEU A 161 -1.16 -2.25 4.99
CA LEU A 161 0.15 -2.71 5.46
C LEU A 161 1.22 -1.64 5.32
N THR A 162 1.25 -0.95 4.18
CA THR A 162 2.20 0.15 3.92
C THR A 162 1.96 1.32 4.89
N ALA A 163 0.69 1.69 5.10
CA ALA A 163 0.30 2.72 6.04
C ALA A 163 0.71 2.36 7.48
N TYR A 164 0.48 1.09 7.89
CA TYR A 164 0.84 0.58 9.20
C TYR A 164 2.37 0.65 9.46
N ASN A 165 3.16 0.12 8.54
CA ASN A 165 4.62 0.19 8.60
C ASN A 165 5.13 1.63 8.61
N ALA A 166 4.56 2.53 7.80
CA ALA A 166 4.96 3.93 7.75
C ALA A 166 4.67 4.66 9.07
N VAL A 167 3.48 4.48 9.67
CA VAL A 167 3.13 5.04 10.98
C VAL A 167 4.03 4.47 12.07
N LYS A 168 4.29 3.15 12.07
CA LYS A 168 5.21 2.49 13.00
C LYS A 168 6.63 3.06 12.91
N LYS A 169 7.13 3.33 11.70
CA LYS A 169 8.44 3.96 11.46
C LYS A 169 8.48 5.43 11.86
N ALA A 170 7.37 6.14 11.83
CA ALA A 170 7.31 7.53 12.25
C ALA A 170 7.70 7.69 13.74
N THR A 171 7.39 6.70 14.58
CA THR A 171 7.81 6.63 16.01
C THR A 171 7.42 7.90 16.78
N VAL A 172 6.15 8.27 16.69
CA VAL A 172 5.56 9.39 17.43
C VAL A 172 4.73 8.89 18.59
N GLY A 173 4.63 9.70 19.64
CA GLY A 173 3.90 9.39 20.85
C GLY A 173 2.98 10.52 21.32
N PRO A 174 2.46 10.42 22.55
CA PRO A 174 1.60 11.45 23.14
C PRO A 174 2.27 12.84 23.16
N GLY A 175 1.52 13.85 22.73
CA GLY A 175 2.01 15.24 22.69
C GLY A 175 2.87 15.58 21.47
N GLU A 176 3.22 14.60 20.64
CA GLU A 176 3.94 14.78 19.39
C GLU A 176 2.99 14.91 18.20
N SER A 177 3.49 15.43 17.08
CA SER A 177 2.71 15.64 15.86
C SER A 177 3.23 14.76 14.72
N ILE A 178 2.30 14.08 14.06
CA ILE A 178 2.55 13.40 12.78
C ILE A 178 1.84 14.14 11.65
N VAL A 179 2.58 14.50 10.62
CA VAL A 179 2.03 15.04 9.38
C VAL A 179 1.95 13.95 8.33
N ILE A 180 0.80 13.78 7.73
CA ILE A 180 0.53 12.82 6.65
C ILE A 180 0.33 13.62 5.36
N ILE A 181 1.21 13.46 4.37
CA ILE A 181 1.10 14.09 3.05
C ILE A 181 0.44 13.09 2.09
N GLY A 182 -0.70 13.51 1.53
CA GLY A 182 -1.52 12.71 0.64
C GLY A 182 -2.66 11.98 1.36
N ALA A 183 -3.90 12.43 1.15
CA ALA A 183 -5.13 11.85 1.71
C ALA A 183 -5.81 10.86 0.74
N GLY A 184 -5.02 10.09 -0.02
CA GLY A 184 -5.48 8.96 -0.81
C GLY A 184 -5.72 7.71 0.05
N GLY A 185 -5.81 6.53 -0.58
CA GLY A 185 -6.08 5.27 0.12
C GLY A 185 -5.13 4.98 1.28
N LEU A 186 -3.81 5.21 1.10
CA LEU A 186 -2.80 5.02 2.14
C LEU A 186 -2.93 6.06 3.26
N GLY A 187 -3.08 7.33 2.90
CA GLY A 187 -3.18 8.42 3.88
C GLY A 187 -4.41 8.28 4.77
N LEU A 188 -5.58 7.95 4.21
CA LEU A 188 -6.81 7.74 4.98
C LEU A 188 -6.71 6.53 5.93
N MET A 189 -5.99 5.48 5.55
CA MET A 189 -5.67 4.37 6.45
C MET A 189 -4.70 4.80 7.55
N SER A 190 -3.65 5.57 7.20
CA SER A 190 -2.67 6.07 8.16
C SER A 190 -3.29 6.93 9.26
N VAL A 191 -4.29 7.75 8.93
CA VAL A 191 -5.04 8.54 9.92
C VAL A 191 -5.67 7.62 10.98
N GLN A 192 -6.38 6.59 10.56
CA GLN A 192 -7.04 5.65 11.46
C GLN A 192 -6.03 4.85 12.30
N ILE A 193 -4.95 4.37 11.64
CA ILE A 193 -3.88 3.64 12.30
C ILE A 193 -3.19 4.52 13.35
N ALA A 194 -2.80 5.76 12.99
CA ALA A 194 -2.18 6.68 13.92
C ALA A 194 -3.10 7.01 15.11
N ARG A 195 -4.41 7.20 14.87
CA ARG A 195 -5.42 7.37 15.95
C ARG A 195 -5.45 6.19 16.89
N ALA A 196 -5.37 4.98 16.37
CA ALA A 196 -5.48 3.75 17.16
C ALA A 196 -4.18 3.39 17.92
N THR A 197 -3.01 3.86 17.45
CA THR A 197 -1.71 3.32 17.91
C THR A 197 -0.76 4.34 18.55
N THR A 198 -0.97 5.66 18.37
CA THR A 198 0.07 6.63 18.75
C THR A 198 -0.32 7.69 19.78
N ASN A 199 -1.59 8.03 19.94
CA ASN A 199 -2.06 9.19 20.71
C ASN A 199 -1.40 10.53 20.32
N SER A 200 -0.84 10.61 19.10
CA SER A 200 -0.20 11.83 18.57
C SER A 200 -1.25 12.78 17.95
N ARG A 201 -0.86 14.04 17.76
CA ARG A 201 -1.63 15.00 16.97
C ARG A 201 -1.44 14.67 15.48
N ILE A 202 -2.52 14.38 14.77
CA ILE A 202 -2.52 13.99 13.35
C ILE A 202 -2.92 15.19 12.50
N VAL A 203 -2.02 15.62 11.61
CA VAL A 203 -2.28 16.66 10.63
C VAL A 203 -2.18 16.06 9.23
N VAL A 204 -3.18 16.30 8.37
CA VAL A 204 -3.20 15.78 7.00
C VAL A 204 -3.06 16.90 5.99
N VAL A 205 -2.18 16.74 5.02
CA VAL A 205 -1.93 17.70 3.94
C VAL A 205 -2.32 17.06 2.61
N ASP A 206 -3.18 17.71 1.85
CA ASP A 206 -3.56 17.32 0.47
C ASP A 206 -3.94 18.56 -0.34
N VAL A 207 -4.12 18.41 -1.64
CA VAL A 207 -4.60 19.48 -2.55
C VAL A 207 -6.12 19.45 -2.74
N ASP A 208 -6.80 18.38 -2.34
CA ASP A 208 -8.22 18.11 -2.58
C ASP A 208 -9.05 18.20 -1.29
N ASP A 209 -10.00 19.16 -1.24
CA ASP A 209 -10.85 19.38 -0.08
C ASP A 209 -11.75 18.18 0.26
N LYS A 210 -12.18 17.37 -0.74
CA LYS A 210 -13.02 16.19 -0.49
C LYS A 210 -12.24 15.12 0.26
N ARG A 211 -10.98 14.90 -0.14
CA ARG A 211 -10.06 13.97 0.53
C ARG A 211 -9.73 14.44 1.94
N LEU A 212 -9.49 15.75 2.11
CA LEU A 212 -9.25 16.37 3.42
C LEU A 212 -10.46 16.25 4.34
N SER A 213 -11.67 16.46 3.81
CA SER A 213 -12.92 16.26 4.56
C SER A 213 -13.05 14.81 5.05
N GLU A 214 -12.70 13.83 4.20
CA GLU A 214 -12.73 12.42 4.58
C GLU A 214 -11.67 12.11 5.66
N ALA A 215 -10.45 12.64 5.53
CA ALA A 215 -9.42 12.50 6.56
C ALA A 215 -9.87 13.06 7.92
N LYS A 216 -10.60 14.19 7.92
CA LYS A 216 -11.14 14.79 9.14
C LYS A 216 -12.19 13.86 9.81
N LYS A 217 -13.10 13.27 9.04
CA LYS A 217 -14.09 12.30 9.53
C LYS A 217 -13.43 11.06 10.13
N LEU A 218 -12.31 10.61 9.55
CA LEU A 218 -11.56 9.44 10.01
C LEU A 218 -10.65 9.73 11.22
N GLY A 219 -10.62 10.97 11.71
CA GLY A 219 -9.97 11.32 12.97
C GLY A 219 -8.69 12.14 12.85
N ALA A 220 -8.40 12.76 11.71
CA ALA A 220 -7.37 13.78 11.61
C ALA A 220 -7.72 14.96 12.53
N HIS A 221 -6.77 15.44 13.34
CA HIS A 221 -6.98 16.57 14.23
C HIS A 221 -7.05 17.88 13.43
N GLU A 222 -6.19 18.00 12.41
CA GLU A 222 -6.17 19.16 11.52
C GLU A 222 -5.98 18.71 10.07
N VAL A 223 -6.41 19.56 9.13
CA VAL A 223 -6.22 19.35 7.70
C VAL A 223 -5.72 20.64 7.06
N VAL A 224 -4.82 20.52 6.10
CA VAL A 224 -4.21 21.66 5.38
C VAL A 224 -4.34 21.42 3.89
N ASN A 225 -4.99 22.35 3.18
CA ASN A 225 -5.05 22.32 1.73
C ASN A 225 -3.86 23.08 1.15
N SER A 226 -2.86 22.35 0.65
CA SER A 226 -1.62 22.90 0.10
C SER A 226 -1.77 23.63 -1.24
N SER A 227 -2.95 23.58 -1.87
CA SER A 227 -3.27 24.42 -3.02
C SER A 227 -3.77 25.83 -2.63
N LYS A 228 -4.13 26.03 -1.35
CA LYS A 228 -4.73 27.28 -0.84
C LYS A 228 -3.82 28.04 0.13
N SER A 229 -2.92 27.35 0.82
CA SER A 229 -1.98 27.95 1.78
C SER A 229 -0.62 27.25 1.73
N ASP A 230 0.42 27.93 2.25
CA ASP A 230 1.75 27.32 2.41
C ASP A 230 1.70 26.27 3.53
N PRO A 231 1.80 24.97 3.20
CA PRO A 231 1.68 23.92 4.19
C PRO A 231 2.82 23.93 5.22
N VAL A 232 4.01 24.44 4.89
CA VAL A 232 5.12 24.55 5.85
C VAL A 232 4.78 25.59 6.93
N GLN A 233 4.23 26.74 6.52
CA GLN A 233 3.83 27.77 7.46
C GLN A 233 2.65 27.31 8.33
N GLU A 234 1.67 26.61 7.75
CA GLU A 234 0.54 26.06 8.52
C GLU A 234 1.01 25.06 9.59
N ILE A 235 1.93 24.15 9.24
CA ILE A 235 2.49 23.22 10.22
C ILE A 235 3.25 23.96 11.33
N LYS A 236 4.01 24.99 11.00
CA LYS A 236 4.69 25.84 12.00
C LYS A 236 3.69 26.54 12.92
N ASN A 237 2.60 27.08 12.40
CA ASN A 237 1.54 27.70 13.17
C ASN A 237 0.92 26.71 14.18
N LEU A 238 0.68 25.46 13.73
CA LEU A 238 0.11 24.39 14.53
C LEU A 238 1.08 23.81 15.58
N THR A 239 2.38 24.04 15.46
CA THR A 239 3.44 23.46 16.28
C THR A 239 4.30 24.49 17.00
N ASN A 240 3.76 25.67 17.34
CA ASN A 240 4.47 26.76 18.02
C ASN A 240 5.81 27.10 17.33
N ALA A 241 5.82 27.19 16.02
CA ALA A 241 6.97 27.47 15.15
C ALA A 241 8.10 26.40 15.14
N LEU A 242 7.92 25.28 15.84
CA LEU A 242 8.96 24.24 15.94
C LEU A 242 8.99 23.30 14.72
N GLY A 243 7.86 23.02 14.11
CA GLY A 243 7.66 21.98 13.11
C GLY A 243 7.24 20.64 13.71
N ALA A 244 6.97 19.65 12.88
CA ALA A 244 6.47 18.33 13.27
C ALA A 244 7.58 17.35 13.67
N GLU A 245 7.26 16.43 14.57
CA GLU A 245 8.14 15.32 14.97
C GLU A 245 8.35 14.31 13.84
N ALA A 246 7.29 14.00 13.10
CA ALA A 246 7.37 13.14 11.94
C ALA A 246 6.52 13.66 10.78
N VAL A 247 7.01 13.41 9.57
CA VAL A 247 6.26 13.58 8.33
C VAL A 247 6.29 12.28 7.57
N VAL A 248 5.12 11.79 7.15
CA VAL A 248 4.97 10.60 6.30
C VAL A 248 4.48 11.08 4.94
N ASP A 249 5.29 10.88 3.89
CA ASP A 249 4.97 11.32 2.54
C ASP A 249 4.53 10.14 1.66
N PHE A 250 3.21 10.03 1.45
CA PHE A 250 2.60 9.01 0.58
C PHE A 250 2.56 9.42 -0.90
N VAL A 251 2.95 10.65 -1.22
CA VAL A 251 3.11 11.12 -2.60
C VAL A 251 4.56 10.94 -3.04
N ASN A 252 5.49 11.59 -2.35
CA ASN A 252 6.94 11.46 -2.53
C ASN A 252 7.37 11.77 -3.97
N ASN A 253 7.27 13.03 -4.34
CA ASN A 253 7.71 13.54 -5.64
C ASN A 253 8.53 14.83 -5.46
N ASN A 254 8.96 15.44 -6.57
CA ASN A 254 9.76 16.67 -6.60
C ASN A 254 9.13 17.84 -5.83
N ARG A 255 7.80 17.83 -5.63
CA ARG A 255 7.07 18.92 -4.93
C ARG A 255 6.91 18.61 -3.44
N THR A 256 6.51 17.36 -3.09
CA THR A 256 6.18 17.03 -1.71
C THR A 256 7.42 16.74 -0.86
N ALA A 257 8.45 16.10 -1.39
CA ALA A 257 9.62 15.73 -0.61
C ALA A 257 10.39 16.92 -0.01
N PRO A 258 10.66 18.03 -0.73
CA PRO A 258 11.25 19.23 -0.13
C PRO A 258 10.35 19.89 0.91
N VAL A 259 9.04 19.94 0.66
CA VAL A 259 8.04 20.50 1.57
C VAL A 259 8.00 19.67 2.86
N ALA A 260 8.02 18.33 2.76
CA ALA A 260 8.05 17.42 3.90
C ALA A 260 9.24 17.68 4.85
N ILE A 261 10.45 17.87 4.29
CA ILE A 261 11.65 18.18 5.10
C ILE A 261 11.50 19.52 5.82
N ASN A 262 10.94 20.54 5.14
CA ASN A 262 10.78 21.87 5.72
C ASN A 262 9.70 21.94 6.81
N MET A 263 8.80 20.98 6.87
CA MET A 263 7.82 20.83 7.95
C MET A 263 8.42 20.25 9.23
N LEU A 264 9.56 19.57 9.16
CA LEU A 264 10.16 18.88 10.31
C LEU A 264 10.76 19.86 11.32
N ARG A 265 10.64 19.55 12.59
CA ARG A 265 11.47 20.16 13.64
C ARG A 265 12.89 19.58 13.67
N LYS A 266 13.78 20.16 14.46
CA LYS A 266 15.08 19.51 14.78
C LYS A 266 14.80 18.11 15.37
N ARG A 267 15.64 17.11 14.98
CA ARG A 267 15.49 15.69 15.32
C ARG A 267 14.24 15.04 14.71
N GLY A 268 13.56 15.73 13.80
CA GLY A 268 12.37 15.20 13.13
C GLY A 268 12.71 14.06 12.17
N LYS A 269 11.69 13.27 11.85
CA LYS A 269 11.78 12.09 11.00
C LYS A 269 10.92 12.22 9.76
N LEU A 270 11.51 12.04 8.58
CA LEU A 270 10.81 11.89 7.31
C LEU A 270 10.70 10.40 6.96
N VAL A 271 9.48 9.93 6.76
CA VAL A 271 9.18 8.58 6.21
C VAL A 271 8.69 8.74 4.78
N MET A 272 9.49 8.32 3.82
CA MET A 272 9.21 8.39 2.38
C MET A 272 8.54 7.09 1.94
N VAL A 273 7.35 7.18 1.32
CA VAL A 273 6.52 6.02 0.99
C VAL A 273 6.09 6.00 -0.46
N GLY A 274 5.60 7.13 -0.98
CA GLY A 274 5.08 7.24 -2.34
C GLY A 274 6.12 6.90 -3.41
N LEU A 275 5.63 6.46 -4.57
CA LEU A 275 6.46 6.06 -5.72
C LEU A 275 6.14 6.89 -6.97
N PHE A 276 5.70 8.15 -6.81
CA PHE A 276 5.41 9.02 -7.95
C PHE A 276 6.67 9.49 -8.68
N GLY A 277 7.85 9.28 -8.07
CA GLY A 277 9.12 9.50 -8.73
C GLY A 277 9.68 10.92 -8.61
N GLY A 278 10.83 11.13 -9.23
CA GLY A 278 11.56 12.38 -9.20
C GLY A 278 12.84 12.33 -8.36
N ALA A 279 13.31 13.51 -7.92
CA ALA A 279 14.52 13.67 -7.13
C ALA A 279 14.30 14.62 -5.95
N LEU A 280 15.02 14.38 -4.87
CA LEU A 280 15.15 15.29 -3.74
C LEU A 280 16.56 15.86 -3.72
N GLU A 281 16.69 17.17 -3.92
CA GLU A 281 17.94 17.88 -3.68
C GLU A 281 17.96 18.40 -2.24
N LEU A 282 19.00 18.07 -1.49
CA LEU A 282 19.14 18.43 -0.08
C LEU A 282 20.55 18.92 0.20
N SER A 283 20.65 20.10 0.83
CA SER A 283 21.93 20.61 1.32
C SER A 283 22.49 19.70 2.40
N LEU A 284 23.68 19.15 2.19
CA LEU A 284 24.29 18.16 3.10
C LEU A 284 24.42 18.65 4.55
N PRO A 285 24.82 19.91 4.84
CA PRO A 285 24.90 20.41 6.23
C PRO A 285 23.57 20.42 6.98
N VAL A 286 22.45 20.45 6.29
CA VAL A 286 21.11 20.51 6.93
C VAL A 286 20.84 19.24 7.74
N ILE A 287 21.28 18.07 7.26
CA ILE A 287 21.03 16.81 7.95
C ILE A 287 21.69 16.79 9.33
N PRO A 288 23.03 16.97 9.48
CA PRO A 288 23.67 16.94 10.80
C PRO A 288 23.28 18.14 11.68
N LEU A 289 23.14 19.35 11.14
CA LEU A 289 22.78 20.54 11.91
C LEU A 289 21.37 20.48 12.51
N ARG A 290 20.46 19.76 11.87
CA ARG A 290 19.10 19.56 12.36
C ARG A 290 18.86 18.16 12.97
N GLY A 291 19.80 17.21 12.81
CA GLY A 291 19.70 15.86 13.32
C GLY A 291 18.52 15.07 12.71
N PHE A 292 18.25 15.25 11.43
CA PHE A 292 17.15 14.57 10.75
C PHE A 292 17.39 13.08 10.59
N THR A 293 16.28 12.32 10.66
CA THR A 293 16.22 10.95 10.17
C THR A 293 15.38 10.91 8.90
N ILE A 294 15.94 10.39 7.81
CA ILE A 294 15.22 10.12 6.57
C ILE A 294 15.21 8.61 6.36
N THR A 295 14.03 8.02 6.22
CA THR A 295 13.87 6.57 6.03
C THR A 295 12.82 6.27 4.99
N GLY A 296 12.95 5.13 4.29
CA GLY A 296 11.93 4.60 3.40
C GLY A 296 11.00 3.63 4.12
N ALA A 297 9.74 3.55 3.66
CA ALA A 297 8.82 2.49 4.03
C ALA A 297 8.24 1.88 2.76
N TYR A 298 8.60 0.64 2.48
CA TYR A 298 8.08 -0.14 1.36
C TYR A 298 7.25 -1.29 1.92
N THR A 299 5.95 -1.20 1.72
CA THR A 299 4.97 -2.17 2.24
C THR A 299 5.20 -2.51 3.73
N GLY A 300 5.20 -3.76 4.14
CA GLY A 300 5.50 -4.19 5.51
C GLY A 300 5.76 -5.68 5.59
N SER A 301 6.18 -6.17 6.74
CA SER A 301 6.41 -7.58 7.01
C SER A 301 5.10 -8.37 7.13
N PHE A 302 5.18 -9.71 7.09
CA PHE A 302 4.03 -10.57 7.38
C PHE A 302 3.46 -10.32 8.79
N ASN A 303 4.33 -10.12 9.78
CA ASN A 303 3.90 -9.81 11.15
C ASN A 303 3.15 -8.48 11.23
N ASP A 304 3.58 -7.45 10.48
CA ASP A 304 2.84 -6.18 10.40
C ASP A 304 1.43 -6.39 9.81
N LEU A 305 1.26 -7.31 8.84
CA LEU A 305 -0.08 -7.65 8.32
C LEU A 305 -0.94 -8.36 9.38
N VAL A 306 -0.37 -9.28 10.16
CA VAL A 306 -1.09 -9.94 11.26
C VAL A 306 -1.53 -8.93 12.31
N GLU A 307 -0.65 -8.03 12.73
CA GLU A 307 -0.95 -6.93 13.68
C GLU A 307 -2.06 -6.03 13.13
N LEU A 308 -1.98 -5.66 11.86
CA LEU A 308 -2.97 -4.82 11.19
C LEU A 308 -4.35 -5.48 11.07
N VAL A 309 -4.40 -6.76 10.70
CA VAL A 309 -5.66 -7.53 10.65
C VAL A 309 -6.28 -7.60 12.04
N ASN A 310 -5.49 -7.84 13.09
CA ASN A 310 -5.98 -7.83 14.46
C ASN A 310 -6.51 -6.45 14.87
N LEU A 311 -5.82 -5.36 14.49
CA LEU A 311 -6.30 -4.00 14.71
C LEU A 311 -7.64 -3.77 13.98
N SER A 312 -7.77 -4.24 12.74
CA SER A 312 -9.02 -4.14 11.97
C SER A 312 -10.17 -4.89 12.64
N LYS A 313 -9.90 -6.07 13.24
CA LYS A 313 -10.89 -6.86 13.99
C LYS A 313 -11.44 -6.13 15.22
N THR A 314 -10.69 -5.20 15.81
CA THR A 314 -11.21 -4.35 16.91
C THR A 314 -12.18 -3.26 16.42
N GLY A 315 -12.32 -3.05 15.11
CA GLY A 315 -13.09 -1.96 14.55
C GLY A 315 -12.37 -0.60 14.54
N ALA A 316 -11.12 -0.54 14.99
CA ALA A 316 -10.35 0.71 15.09
C ALA A 316 -9.93 1.26 13.71
N MET A 317 -9.92 0.42 12.69
CA MET A 317 -9.64 0.84 11.32
C MET A 317 -10.43 0.01 10.30
N LYS A 318 -10.82 0.66 9.22
CA LYS A 318 -11.49 0.05 8.06
C LYS A 318 -11.05 0.74 6.77
N SER A 319 -10.78 -0.05 5.74
CA SER A 319 -10.51 0.53 4.42
C SER A 319 -11.76 1.22 3.85
N VAL A 320 -11.54 2.40 3.29
CA VAL A 320 -12.60 3.16 2.60
C VAL A 320 -12.68 2.66 1.16
N VAL A 321 -13.52 1.67 0.91
CA VAL A 321 -13.80 1.18 -0.45
C VAL A 321 -14.88 2.09 -1.07
N ASN A 322 -14.49 2.83 -2.11
CA ASN A 322 -15.34 3.80 -2.79
C ASN A 322 -16.07 3.20 -4.00
N ARG A 323 -15.40 2.30 -4.72
CA ARG A 323 -15.93 1.69 -5.94
C ARG A 323 -15.61 0.20 -6.03
N THR A 324 -16.55 -0.53 -6.62
CA THR A 324 -16.40 -1.94 -6.95
C THR A 324 -16.60 -2.11 -8.47
N TYR A 325 -15.76 -2.90 -9.09
CA TYR A 325 -15.78 -3.22 -10.51
C TYR A 325 -15.84 -4.74 -10.72
N LYS A 326 -16.34 -5.19 -11.85
CA LYS A 326 -16.18 -6.58 -12.31
C LYS A 326 -14.79 -6.79 -12.87
N LEU A 327 -14.38 -8.04 -13.06
CA LEU A 327 -13.09 -8.37 -13.67
C LEU A 327 -12.98 -7.81 -15.10
N ASP A 328 -14.04 -7.89 -15.88
CA ASP A 328 -14.10 -7.36 -17.26
C ASP A 328 -13.90 -5.84 -17.32
N ASP A 329 -14.16 -5.13 -16.20
CA ASP A 329 -13.98 -3.68 -16.08
C ASP A 329 -12.60 -3.29 -15.53
N ALA A 330 -11.63 -4.21 -15.46
CA ALA A 330 -10.28 -3.96 -14.91
C ALA A 330 -9.57 -2.76 -15.58
N ASN A 331 -9.71 -2.61 -16.89
CA ASN A 331 -9.17 -1.44 -17.61
C ASN A 331 -9.80 -0.13 -17.13
N GLN A 332 -11.12 -0.10 -16.96
CA GLN A 332 -11.84 1.08 -16.47
C GLN A 332 -11.42 1.42 -15.03
N ALA A 333 -11.21 0.41 -14.18
CA ALA A 333 -10.75 0.60 -12.81
C ALA A 333 -9.36 1.26 -12.75
N LEU A 334 -8.41 0.82 -13.60
CA LEU A 334 -7.09 1.44 -13.72
C LEU A 334 -7.17 2.88 -14.25
N GLU A 335 -7.99 3.14 -15.28
CA GLU A 335 -8.19 4.47 -15.83
C GLU A 335 -8.81 5.44 -14.81
N ASP A 336 -9.82 5.00 -14.04
CA ASP A 336 -10.45 5.84 -13.01
C ASP A 336 -9.50 6.13 -11.84
N LEU A 337 -8.65 5.16 -11.47
CA LEU A 337 -7.60 5.39 -10.47
C LEU A 337 -6.57 6.40 -10.98
N ARG A 338 -6.08 6.24 -12.21
CA ARG A 338 -5.12 7.13 -12.87
C ARG A 338 -5.65 8.56 -13.00
N ALA A 339 -6.95 8.69 -13.32
CA ALA A 339 -7.63 9.98 -13.44
C ALA A 339 -7.97 10.63 -12.07
N GLY A 340 -7.60 10.01 -10.94
CA GLY A 340 -7.86 10.54 -9.60
C GLY A 340 -9.33 10.55 -9.18
N LYS A 341 -10.21 9.79 -9.87
CA LYS A 341 -11.66 9.74 -9.59
C LYS A 341 -12.03 8.90 -8.36
N ILE A 342 -11.05 8.22 -7.75
CA ILE A 342 -11.25 7.32 -6.61
C ILE A 342 -10.79 8.02 -5.34
N VAL A 343 -11.69 8.13 -4.35
CA VAL A 343 -11.38 8.58 -2.99
C VAL A 343 -11.32 7.34 -2.11
N GLY A 344 -10.19 7.05 -1.51
CA GLY A 344 -9.97 5.79 -0.80
C GLY A 344 -9.49 4.67 -1.74
N ARG A 345 -10.24 3.57 -1.84
CA ARG A 345 -9.86 2.38 -2.63
C ARG A 345 -10.96 1.97 -3.63
N ALA A 346 -10.51 1.36 -4.71
CA ALA A 346 -11.35 0.58 -5.62
C ALA A 346 -10.99 -0.90 -5.50
N VAL A 347 -11.95 -1.78 -5.72
CA VAL A 347 -11.76 -3.23 -5.75
C VAL A 347 -12.38 -3.84 -6.99
N LEU A 348 -11.75 -4.89 -7.51
CA LEU A 348 -12.35 -5.80 -8.48
C LEU A 348 -12.99 -6.96 -7.72
N ASN A 349 -14.20 -7.35 -8.12
CA ASN A 349 -14.87 -8.57 -7.66
C ASN A 349 -14.94 -9.57 -8.84
N PRO A 350 -13.95 -10.46 -8.97
CA PRO A 350 -13.82 -11.28 -10.17
C PRO A 350 -14.93 -12.31 -10.37
N ASN A 351 -15.66 -12.64 -9.32
CA ASN A 351 -16.71 -13.66 -9.33
C ASN A 351 -18.15 -13.07 -9.30
N ASN A 352 -18.29 -11.77 -9.60
CA ASN A 352 -19.60 -11.10 -9.68
C ASN A 352 -19.98 -10.70 -11.10
#